data_1450d6b7c938c2b545a93c3f19248d80
#
_entry.id   1450d6b7c938c2b545a93c3f19248d80
#
_cell.length_a   1.000
_cell.length_b   1.000
_cell.length_c   1.000
_cell.angle_alpha   90.00
_cell.angle_beta   90.00
_cell.angle_gamma   90.00
#
_symmetry.space_group_name_H-M   'P 1'
#
loop_
_entity.id
_entity.type
_entity.pdbx_description
1 polymer ?
#
loop_
_entity_poly.entity_id
_entity_poly.type
_entity_poly.pdbx_seq_one_letter_code
_entity_poly.pdbx_strand_id
1 'polypeptide(L)'
;MTLDYDIIVIGGGHAGCEAASAAARLGSRTLLLTMDMAKLAAMSCNPAVGGVAKGQIVREIDALGGQMGRITDLTTIQFRMLNRSKGAAMWSPRAQCDKTRFSEEWRRTLENTWNLYIWQDAATELLFAPAPETNAAPSDNLPDETTTSFNSAPGTISSAAESDADSDPTLRNAPSAAGKLAIRGVRTRMGVEFSCRKVILTSGTFLGGVMHLSLIHI
;
A
#
# COMPACT_ATOMS: atom_id res chain seq x y z
N MET A 1 12.12 23.68 12.86
CA MET A 1 10.83 23.77 12.18
C MET A 1 10.34 22.33 12.01
N THR A 2 9.44 21.88 12.84
CA THR A 2 8.86 20.54 12.76
C THR A 2 7.83 20.55 11.64
N LEU A 3 8.06 19.74 10.63
CA LEU A 3 7.11 19.55 9.54
C LEU A 3 6.15 18.42 9.95
N ASP A 4 4.97 18.81 10.42
CA ASP A 4 3.96 17.89 10.95
C ASP A 4 3.01 17.41 9.85
N TYR A 5 2.81 16.10 9.78
CA TYR A 5 1.88 15.45 8.87
C TYR A 5 0.94 14.53 9.65
N ASP A 6 -0.25 14.30 9.12
CA ASP A 6 -1.13 13.28 9.70
C ASP A 6 -0.64 11.89 9.31
N ILE A 7 -0.24 11.73 8.04
CA ILE A 7 0.19 10.46 7.47
C ILE A 7 1.47 10.65 6.67
N ILE A 8 2.44 9.76 6.88
CA ILE A 8 3.62 9.63 6.02
C ILE A 8 3.54 8.29 5.28
N VAL A 9 3.62 8.33 3.96
CA VAL A 9 3.69 7.15 3.09
C VAL A 9 5.14 6.97 2.65
N ILE A 10 5.71 5.80 2.91
CA ILE A 10 7.10 5.48 2.56
C ILE A 10 7.10 4.56 1.35
N GLY A 11 7.61 5.05 0.23
CA GLY A 11 7.74 4.34 -1.04
C GLY A 11 6.83 4.88 -2.14
N GLY A 12 7.41 5.34 -3.24
CA GLY A 12 6.72 5.92 -4.41
C GLY A 12 6.33 4.90 -5.48
N GLY A 13 6.12 3.63 -5.12
CA GLY A 13 5.56 2.62 -6.01
C GLY A 13 4.04 2.78 -6.20
N HIS A 14 3.42 1.88 -6.97
CA HIS A 14 1.97 1.96 -7.24
C HIS A 14 1.12 2.01 -5.96
N ALA A 15 1.43 1.15 -4.99
CA ALA A 15 0.72 1.11 -3.71
C ALA A 15 0.89 2.41 -2.92
N GLY A 16 2.09 2.98 -2.89
CA GLY A 16 2.35 4.24 -2.18
C GLY A 16 1.69 5.43 -2.85
N CYS A 17 1.71 5.49 -4.17
CA CYS A 17 1.04 6.54 -4.93
C CYS A 17 -0.49 6.53 -4.68
N GLU A 18 -1.11 5.35 -4.70
CA GLU A 18 -2.54 5.22 -4.37
C GLU A 18 -2.83 5.56 -2.91
N ALA A 19 -2.05 5.04 -1.97
CA ALA A 19 -2.22 5.33 -0.54
C ALA A 19 -2.08 6.82 -0.23
N ALA A 20 -1.08 7.49 -0.80
CA ALA A 20 -0.85 8.92 -0.61
C ALA A 20 -1.97 9.77 -1.22
N SER A 21 -2.40 9.44 -2.45
CA SER A 21 -3.52 10.09 -3.10
C SER A 21 -4.82 9.93 -2.31
N ALA A 22 -5.13 8.71 -1.85
CA ALA A 22 -6.32 8.43 -1.08
C ALA A 22 -6.31 9.18 0.26
N ALA A 23 -5.22 9.13 1.03
CA ALA A 23 -5.08 9.80 2.31
C ALA A 23 -5.26 11.32 2.19
N ALA A 24 -4.62 11.94 1.19
CA ALA A 24 -4.72 13.38 0.96
C ALA A 24 -6.15 13.80 0.55
N ARG A 25 -6.79 13.03 -0.32
CA ARG A 25 -8.18 13.30 -0.76
C ARG A 25 -9.21 13.12 0.35
N LEU A 26 -8.93 12.27 1.33
CA LEU A 26 -9.71 12.15 2.56
C LEU A 26 -9.47 13.28 3.57
N GLY A 27 -8.63 14.26 3.22
CA GLY A 27 -8.38 15.45 4.02
C GLY A 27 -7.16 15.39 4.93
N SER A 28 -6.42 14.27 4.95
CA SER A 28 -5.20 14.15 5.75
C SER A 28 -4.05 14.93 5.11
N ARG A 29 -3.29 15.66 5.93
CA ARG A 29 -2.02 16.25 5.49
C ARG A 29 -1.00 15.13 5.32
N THR A 30 -0.70 14.79 4.08
CA THR A 30 0.04 13.57 3.72
C THR A 30 1.40 13.90 3.12
N LEU A 31 2.44 13.21 3.57
CA LEU A 31 3.77 13.23 2.97
C LEU A 31 4.04 11.90 2.27
N LEU A 32 4.41 11.95 0.99
CA LEU A 32 4.95 10.81 0.26
C LEU A 32 6.48 10.91 0.21
N LEU A 33 7.16 9.97 0.87
CA LEU A 33 8.62 9.83 0.81
C LEU A 33 9.00 8.85 -0.29
N THR A 34 9.83 9.29 -1.22
CA THR A 34 10.36 8.44 -2.30
C THR A 34 11.84 8.68 -2.51
N MET A 35 12.59 7.64 -2.82
CA MET A 35 14.03 7.77 -3.12
C MET A 35 14.29 8.47 -4.46
N ASP A 36 13.34 8.40 -5.40
CA ASP A 36 13.49 8.97 -6.73
C ASP A 36 12.12 9.43 -7.27
N MET A 37 11.94 10.73 -7.38
CA MET A 37 10.71 11.32 -7.92
C MET A 37 10.50 11.05 -9.40
N ALA A 38 11.57 10.79 -10.16
CA ALA A 38 11.47 10.43 -11.57
C ALA A 38 10.92 9.01 -11.78
N LYS A 39 10.89 8.19 -10.72
CA LYS A 39 10.41 6.80 -10.75
C LYS A 39 9.10 6.58 -10.00
N LEU A 40 8.35 7.65 -9.73
CA LEU A 40 7.02 7.51 -9.14
C LEU A 40 6.14 6.60 -9.99
N ALA A 41 5.54 5.59 -9.37
CA ALA A 41 4.72 4.56 -10.00
C ALA A 41 5.37 3.91 -11.23
N ALA A 42 6.71 3.81 -11.26
CA ALA A 42 7.42 3.25 -12.42
C ALA A 42 7.04 1.77 -12.64
N MET A 43 6.78 1.45 -13.90
CA MET A 43 6.54 0.07 -14.36
C MET A 43 7.89 -0.61 -14.63
N SER A 44 8.42 -1.34 -13.64
CA SER A 44 9.77 -1.91 -13.72
C SER A 44 9.90 -3.08 -14.70
N CYS A 45 8.82 -3.82 -14.96
CA CYS A 45 8.80 -4.97 -15.84
C CYS A 45 7.97 -4.68 -17.10
N ASN A 46 6.82 -5.34 -17.26
CA ASN A 46 5.92 -5.09 -18.37
C ASN A 46 5.09 -3.81 -18.13
N PRO A 47 5.02 -2.88 -19.09
CA PRO A 47 4.22 -1.68 -18.94
C PRO A 47 2.74 -1.98 -19.15
N ALA A 48 2.17 -2.80 -18.29
CA ALA A 48 0.78 -3.23 -18.39
C ALA A 48 0.09 -3.24 -17.02
N VAL A 49 -1.15 -2.76 -17.02
CA VAL A 49 -2.05 -2.75 -15.87
C VAL A 49 -3.17 -3.77 -16.10
N GLY A 50 -3.55 -4.48 -15.05
CA GLY A 50 -4.59 -5.48 -15.12
C GLY A 50 -4.08 -6.87 -15.49
N GLY A 51 -4.93 -7.64 -16.16
CA GLY A 51 -4.72 -9.06 -16.44
C GLY A 51 -5.50 -9.95 -15.49
N VAL A 52 -5.24 -11.27 -15.55
CA VAL A 52 -5.96 -12.27 -14.74
C VAL A 52 -5.83 -11.95 -13.25
N ALA A 53 -6.95 -11.89 -12.55
CA ALA A 53 -7.13 -11.49 -11.15
C ALA A 53 -6.74 -10.03 -10.83
N LYS A 54 -5.84 -9.42 -11.58
CA LYS A 54 -5.36 -8.05 -11.34
C LYS A 54 -6.30 -6.98 -11.88
N GLY A 55 -6.94 -7.24 -13.03
CA GLY A 55 -7.89 -6.30 -13.64
C GLY A 55 -9.13 -6.06 -12.77
N GLN A 56 -9.58 -7.07 -12.04
CA GLN A 56 -10.68 -6.96 -11.09
C GLN A 56 -10.30 -6.02 -9.94
N ILE A 57 -9.10 -6.20 -9.36
CA ILE A 57 -8.60 -5.36 -8.27
C ILE A 57 -8.48 -3.90 -8.72
N VAL A 58 -8.00 -3.63 -9.93
CA VAL A 58 -7.93 -2.25 -10.46
C VAL A 58 -9.32 -1.62 -10.54
N ARG A 59 -10.35 -2.38 -10.94
CA ARG A 59 -11.74 -1.90 -10.96
C ARG A 59 -12.29 -1.60 -9.57
N GLU A 60 -11.94 -2.40 -8.58
CA GLU A 60 -12.31 -2.15 -7.18
C GLU A 60 -11.65 -0.88 -6.65
N ILE A 61 -10.35 -0.69 -6.94
CA ILE A 61 -9.61 0.53 -6.60
C ILE A 61 -10.26 1.75 -7.27
N ASP A 62 -10.61 1.66 -8.55
CA ASP A 62 -11.27 2.72 -9.31
C ASP A 62 -12.64 3.07 -8.72
N ALA A 63 -13.44 2.06 -8.36
CA ALA A 63 -14.75 2.25 -7.71
C ALA A 63 -14.64 2.97 -6.35
N LEU A 64 -13.52 2.82 -5.65
CA LEU A 64 -13.20 3.54 -4.41
C LEU A 64 -12.59 4.92 -4.67
N GLY A 65 -12.47 5.33 -5.92
CA GLY A 65 -11.92 6.63 -6.33
C GLY A 65 -10.40 6.66 -6.47
N GLY A 66 -9.74 5.51 -6.63
CA GLY A 66 -8.30 5.43 -6.92
C GLY A 66 -7.92 6.03 -8.26
N GLN A 67 -6.64 6.23 -8.47
CA GLN A 67 -6.11 6.90 -9.67
C GLN A 67 -5.59 5.90 -10.73
N MET A 68 -5.29 4.66 -10.34
CA MET A 68 -4.68 3.66 -11.21
C MET A 68 -5.46 3.46 -12.51
N GLY A 69 -6.78 3.30 -12.42
CA GLY A 69 -7.67 3.12 -13.58
C GLY A 69 -7.62 4.32 -14.52
N ARG A 70 -7.80 5.51 -13.98
CA ARG A 70 -7.78 6.78 -14.75
C ARG A 70 -6.46 7.02 -15.49
N ILE A 71 -5.33 6.83 -14.79
CA ILE A 71 -4.01 7.04 -15.37
C ILE A 71 -3.73 5.95 -16.42
N THR A 72 -4.18 4.73 -16.18
CA THR A 72 -4.12 3.67 -17.16
C THR A 72 -4.85 4.05 -18.44
N ASP A 73 -6.07 4.54 -18.36
CA ASP A 73 -6.86 4.95 -19.53
C ASP A 73 -6.17 6.08 -20.32
N LEU A 74 -5.59 7.07 -19.62
CA LEU A 74 -4.87 8.18 -20.25
C LEU A 74 -3.60 7.77 -20.99
N THR A 75 -3.00 6.65 -20.58
CA THR A 75 -1.68 6.23 -21.07
C THR A 75 -1.69 4.90 -21.85
N THR A 76 -2.87 4.32 -22.01
CA THR A 76 -3.06 3.06 -22.72
C THR A 76 -2.71 3.20 -24.21
N ILE A 77 -1.87 2.31 -24.68
CA ILE A 77 -1.55 2.14 -26.12
C ILE A 77 -2.22 0.91 -26.71
N GLN A 78 -2.55 -0.09 -25.89
CA GLN A 78 -3.28 -1.28 -26.33
C GLN A 78 -4.12 -1.83 -25.18
N PHE A 79 -5.38 -2.16 -25.48
CA PHE A 79 -6.30 -2.78 -24.54
C PHE A 79 -6.72 -4.18 -25.02
N ARG A 80 -6.78 -5.15 -24.09
CA ARG A 80 -7.30 -6.49 -24.36
C ARG A 80 -8.16 -6.98 -23.20
N MET A 81 -9.26 -7.63 -23.54
CA MET A 81 -10.02 -8.43 -22.57
C MET A 81 -9.55 -9.89 -22.64
N LEU A 82 -8.91 -10.34 -21.56
CA LEU A 82 -8.44 -11.72 -21.43
C LEU A 82 -9.56 -12.65 -20.94
N ASN A 83 -9.41 -13.94 -21.14
CA ASN A 83 -10.32 -14.99 -20.65
C ASN A 83 -11.78 -14.86 -21.15
N ARG A 84 -12.03 -14.30 -22.32
CA ARG A 84 -13.38 -14.11 -22.85
C ARG A 84 -14.15 -15.43 -23.02
N SER A 85 -13.45 -16.53 -23.30
CA SER A 85 -14.04 -17.88 -23.42
C SER A 85 -14.38 -18.55 -22.10
N LYS A 86 -13.97 -17.97 -20.95
CA LYS A 86 -14.15 -18.55 -19.61
C LYS A 86 -15.39 -18.04 -18.86
N GLY A 87 -16.20 -17.23 -19.51
CA GLY A 87 -17.37 -16.59 -18.91
C GLY A 87 -17.09 -15.22 -18.30
N ALA A 88 -18.13 -14.43 -18.08
CA ALA A 88 -18.05 -13.03 -17.71
C ALA A 88 -17.30 -12.77 -16.38
N ALA A 89 -17.45 -13.66 -15.42
CA ALA A 89 -16.74 -13.55 -14.12
C ALA A 89 -15.21 -13.65 -14.26
N MET A 90 -14.72 -14.30 -15.32
CA MET A 90 -13.30 -14.48 -15.58
C MET A 90 -12.71 -13.44 -16.54
N TRP A 91 -13.54 -12.55 -17.08
CA TRP A 91 -13.08 -11.51 -17.98
C TRP A 91 -12.12 -10.57 -17.24
N SER A 92 -10.90 -10.49 -17.77
CA SER A 92 -9.81 -9.77 -17.11
C SER A 92 -9.29 -8.69 -18.05
N PRO A 93 -9.65 -7.42 -17.82
CA PRO A 93 -9.11 -6.31 -18.61
C PRO A 93 -7.62 -6.20 -18.39
N ARG A 94 -6.89 -5.97 -19.49
CA ARG A 94 -5.45 -5.70 -19.48
C ARG A 94 -5.14 -4.59 -20.44
N ALA A 95 -4.56 -3.53 -19.95
CA ALA A 95 -4.10 -2.39 -20.72
C ALA A 95 -2.57 -2.37 -20.78
N GLN A 96 -2.01 -2.25 -21.96
CA GLN A 96 -0.60 -1.93 -22.16
C GLN A 96 -0.46 -0.42 -22.22
N CYS A 97 0.41 0.16 -21.42
CA CYS A 97 0.58 1.59 -21.28
C CYS A 97 1.92 2.06 -21.86
N ASP A 98 1.99 3.32 -22.23
CA ASP A 98 3.25 4.00 -22.40
C ASP A 98 3.93 4.14 -21.03
N LYS A 99 5.07 3.50 -20.86
CA LYS A 99 5.79 3.39 -19.59
C LYS A 99 6.21 4.74 -19.03
N THR A 100 6.71 5.62 -19.88
CA THR A 100 7.21 6.94 -19.48
C THR A 100 6.05 7.85 -19.13
N ARG A 101 5.08 7.94 -20.03
CA ARG A 101 3.88 8.75 -19.84
C ARG A 101 3.07 8.33 -18.62
N PHE A 102 3.02 7.04 -18.30
CA PHE A 102 2.33 6.53 -17.11
C PHE A 102 2.95 7.08 -15.81
N SER A 103 4.28 7.07 -15.68
CA SER A 103 4.97 7.63 -14.53
C SER A 103 4.83 9.16 -14.46
N GLU A 104 4.90 9.85 -15.58
CA GLU A 104 4.71 11.30 -15.67
C GLU A 104 3.29 11.73 -15.26
N GLU A 105 2.25 11.02 -15.73
CA GLU A 105 0.86 11.32 -15.36
C GLU A 105 0.58 11.01 -13.88
N TRP A 106 1.18 9.96 -13.33
CA TRP A 106 1.15 9.72 -11.89
C TRP A 106 1.77 10.88 -11.12
N ARG A 107 2.98 11.26 -11.48
CA ARG A 107 3.68 12.39 -10.84
C ARG A 107 2.84 13.66 -10.91
N ARG A 108 2.34 14.01 -12.10
CA ARG A 108 1.49 15.17 -12.31
C ARG A 108 0.22 15.13 -11.44
N THR A 109 -0.41 13.96 -11.34
CA THR A 109 -1.60 13.76 -10.50
C THR A 109 -1.30 14.01 -9.04
N LEU A 110 -0.20 13.44 -8.53
CA LEU A 110 0.19 13.58 -7.13
C LEU A 110 0.61 15.02 -6.79
N GLU A 111 1.40 15.68 -7.64
CA GLU A 111 1.82 17.07 -7.46
C GLU A 111 0.62 18.05 -7.47
N ASN A 112 -0.46 17.72 -8.16
CA ASN A 112 -1.69 18.53 -8.19
C ASN A 112 -2.75 18.09 -7.14
N THR A 113 -2.44 17.11 -6.30
CA THR A 113 -3.36 16.68 -5.24
C THR A 113 -3.20 17.58 -4.03
N TRP A 114 -4.29 18.23 -3.62
CA TRP A 114 -4.31 19.07 -2.44
C TRP A 114 -3.97 18.26 -1.18
N ASN A 115 -3.30 18.86 -0.21
CA ASN A 115 -2.81 18.22 1.02
C ASN A 115 -1.74 17.12 0.82
N LEU A 116 -1.25 16.90 -0.39
CA LEU A 116 -0.18 15.94 -0.66
C LEU A 116 1.15 16.67 -0.89
N TYR A 117 2.14 16.26 -0.15
CA TYR A 117 3.51 16.75 -0.25
C TYR A 117 4.41 15.59 -0.65
N ILE A 118 5.39 15.85 -1.51
CA ILE A 118 6.33 14.82 -1.96
C ILE A 118 7.73 15.25 -1.53
N TRP A 119 8.47 14.32 -0.95
CA TRP A 119 9.86 14.55 -0.55
C TRP A 119 10.75 13.45 -1.11
N GLN A 120 11.84 13.86 -1.75
CA GLN A 120 12.79 12.92 -2.31
C GLN A 120 13.92 12.65 -1.33
N ASP A 121 13.82 11.54 -0.61
CA ASP A 121 14.87 11.01 0.26
C ASP A 121 14.53 9.56 0.63
N ALA A 122 15.48 8.84 1.22
CA ALA A 122 15.25 7.51 1.78
C ALA A 122 14.87 7.62 3.25
N ALA A 123 13.78 6.98 3.65
CA ALA A 123 13.48 6.76 5.06
C ALA A 123 14.47 5.75 5.66
N THR A 124 15.08 6.11 6.78
CA THR A 124 16.10 5.27 7.46
C THR A 124 15.63 4.75 8.80
N GLU A 125 14.72 5.47 9.45
CA GLU A 125 14.27 5.10 10.80
C GLU A 125 12.83 5.52 11.04
N LEU A 126 12.08 4.68 11.74
CA LEU A 126 10.79 5.03 12.32
C LEU A 126 11.00 5.51 13.75
N LEU A 127 10.50 6.70 14.05
CA LEU A 127 10.61 7.32 15.36
C LEU A 127 9.40 6.95 16.21
N PHE A 128 9.65 6.47 17.42
CA PHE A 128 8.63 6.07 18.37
C PHE A 128 8.72 6.90 19.65
N ALA A 129 7.60 7.04 20.32
CA ALA A 129 7.49 7.59 21.67
C ALA A 129 6.60 6.67 22.51
N PRO A 130 6.68 6.72 23.85
CA PRO A 130 5.68 6.09 24.70
C PRO A 130 4.29 6.55 24.28
N ALA A 131 3.36 5.60 24.13
CA ALA A 131 1.97 5.97 23.82
C ALA A 131 1.41 6.78 25.00
N PRO A 132 0.67 7.85 24.74
CA PRO A 132 -0.01 8.57 25.82
C PRO A 132 -0.93 7.58 26.54
N GLU A 133 -0.88 7.58 27.86
CA GLU A 133 -1.81 6.81 28.67
C GLU A 133 -3.22 7.33 28.37
N THR A 134 -3.98 6.55 27.63
CA THR A 134 -5.39 6.84 27.39
C THR A 134 -6.12 6.52 28.70
N ASN A 135 -6.36 7.54 29.52
CA ASN A 135 -7.36 7.50 30.60
C ASN A 135 -8.78 7.53 29.99
N ALA A 136 -9.01 6.72 28.99
CA ALA A 136 -10.37 6.43 28.50
C ALA A 136 -10.85 5.24 29.33
N ALA A 137 -11.63 5.52 30.36
CA ALA A 137 -12.50 4.52 30.94
C ALA A 137 -13.31 3.87 29.79
N PRO A 138 -13.50 2.56 29.79
CA PRO A 138 -14.35 1.93 28.80
C PRO A 138 -15.74 2.53 28.95
N SER A 139 -16.18 3.27 27.95
CA SER A 139 -17.58 3.65 27.86
C SER A 139 -18.37 2.41 27.42
N ASP A 140 -18.83 1.64 28.40
CA ASP A 140 -19.83 0.58 28.23
C ASP A 140 -21.19 1.19 27.87
N ASN A 141 -21.30 1.78 26.69
CA ASN A 141 -22.57 2.19 26.11
C ASN A 141 -22.49 2.12 24.60
N LEU A 142 -22.31 0.92 24.06
CA LEU A 142 -22.80 0.62 22.71
C LEU A 142 -24.19 -0.02 22.89
N PRO A 143 -25.23 0.50 22.27
CA PRO A 143 -26.50 -0.21 22.21
C PRO A 143 -26.29 -1.51 21.44
N ASP A 144 -26.79 -2.58 22.03
CA ASP A 144 -26.86 -3.92 21.50
C ASP A 144 -27.64 -3.90 20.17
N GLU A 145 -26.94 -3.72 19.04
CA GLU A 145 -27.53 -3.87 17.73
C GLU A 145 -27.53 -5.35 17.35
N THR A 146 -28.69 -5.94 17.56
CA THR A 146 -29.29 -7.13 16.94
C THR A 146 -28.39 -7.86 15.94
N THR A 147 -27.88 -8.98 16.41
CA THR A 147 -27.23 -10.03 15.62
C THR A 147 -28.21 -10.57 14.57
N THR A 148 -28.14 -10.08 13.35
CA THR A 148 -28.75 -10.78 12.21
C THR A 148 -27.85 -11.95 11.84
N SER A 149 -28.22 -13.12 12.27
CA SER A 149 -27.60 -14.38 11.88
C SER A 149 -27.83 -14.64 10.39
N PHE A 150 -26.78 -14.51 9.58
CA PHE A 150 -26.78 -15.10 8.25
C PHE A 150 -26.58 -16.62 8.38
N ASN A 151 -27.63 -17.36 8.07
CA ASN A 151 -27.58 -18.82 7.93
C ASN A 151 -26.63 -19.18 6.79
N SER A 152 -25.50 -19.76 7.15
CA SER A 152 -24.54 -20.37 6.24
C SER A 152 -25.06 -21.76 5.83
N ALA A 153 -25.20 -21.98 4.52
CA ALA A 153 -25.32 -23.29 3.95
C ALA A 153 -24.01 -24.09 4.06
N PRO A 154 -24.05 -25.43 4.22
CA PRO A 154 -22.85 -26.22 4.50
C PRO A 154 -22.08 -26.55 3.22
N GLY A 155 -20.83 -26.12 3.18
CA GLY A 155 -19.85 -26.53 2.18
C GLY A 155 -18.47 -26.65 2.84
N THR A 156 -18.25 -27.81 3.46
CA THR A 156 -16.97 -28.18 4.05
C THR A 156 -15.91 -28.35 2.95
N ILE A 157 -14.94 -27.47 2.88
CA ILE A 157 -13.67 -27.75 2.18
C ILE A 157 -12.61 -27.81 3.26
N SER A 158 -12.30 -29.04 3.68
CA SER A 158 -11.09 -29.34 4.43
C SER A 158 -9.91 -29.38 3.44
N SER A 159 -9.01 -28.44 3.51
CA SER A 159 -7.66 -28.60 2.95
C SER A 159 -6.67 -28.46 4.09
N ALA A 160 -6.27 -29.60 4.63
CA ALA A 160 -5.05 -29.72 5.40
C ALA A 160 -3.89 -29.48 4.46
N ALA A 161 -3.17 -28.39 4.69
CA ALA A 161 -1.80 -28.21 4.26
C ALA A 161 -1.10 -27.49 5.41
N GLU A 162 -0.75 -28.26 6.44
CA GLU A 162 0.28 -27.87 7.39
C GLU A 162 1.60 -27.87 6.62
N SER A 163 2.08 -26.70 6.21
CA SER A 163 3.46 -26.50 5.85
C SER A 163 4.18 -26.07 7.13
N ASP A 164 5.08 -26.93 7.59
CA ASP A 164 6.07 -26.65 8.62
C ASP A 164 6.87 -25.40 8.22
N ALA A 165 6.42 -24.24 8.67
CA ALA A 165 7.22 -23.02 8.66
C ALA A 165 8.11 -23.08 9.89
N ASP A 166 9.39 -23.31 9.64
CA ASP A 166 10.51 -23.26 10.56
C ASP A 166 10.34 -22.07 11.53
N SER A 167 10.01 -22.36 12.76
CA SER A 167 9.83 -21.37 13.81
C SER A 167 11.22 -20.96 14.31
N ASP A 168 11.70 -19.83 13.81
CA ASP A 168 12.90 -19.16 14.35
C ASP A 168 12.71 -18.90 15.85
N PRO A 169 13.48 -19.56 16.73
CA PRO A 169 13.34 -19.40 18.20
C PRO A 169 13.72 -18.02 18.69
N THR A 170 14.33 -17.14 17.87
CA THR A 170 14.72 -15.79 18.28
C THR A 170 13.52 -14.83 18.33
N LEU A 171 12.39 -15.16 17.69
CA LEU A 171 11.17 -14.34 17.72
C LEU A 171 10.29 -14.57 18.96
N ARG A 172 10.58 -15.60 19.77
CA ARG A 172 9.77 -15.94 20.96
C ARG A 172 10.12 -15.15 22.22
N ASN A 173 11.20 -14.39 22.22
CA ASN A 173 11.68 -13.64 23.39
C ASN A 173 11.59 -12.12 23.23
N ALA A 174 10.59 -11.59 22.55
CA ALA A 174 10.28 -10.18 22.65
C ALA A 174 9.71 -9.92 24.05
N PRO A 175 10.31 -9.02 24.85
CA PRO A 175 9.84 -8.77 26.22
C PRO A 175 8.42 -8.19 26.17
N SER A 176 7.48 -8.93 26.75
CA SER A 176 6.06 -8.57 26.88
C SER A 176 5.80 -7.38 27.82
N ALA A 177 6.82 -6.65 28.21
CA ALA A 177 6.74 -5.55 29.19
C ALA A 177 7.15 -4.19 28.63
N ALA A 178 7.30 -4.05 27.31
CA ALA A 178 7.48 -2.72 26.73
C ALA A 178 6.13 -2.01 26.68
N GLY A 179 6.01 -0.88 27.37
CA GLY A 179 4.83 -0.01 27.29
C GLY A 179 4.45 0.23 25.82
N LYS A 180 3.17 0.43 25.54
CA LYS A 180 2.68 0.66 24.18
C LYS A 180 3.47 1.79 23.55
N LEU A 181 4.12 1.53 22.41
CA LEU A 181 4.83 2.52 21.62
C LEU A 181 3.89 3.10 20.56
N ALA A 182 3.92 4.40 20.41
CA ALA A 182 3.23 5.10 19.32
C ALA A 182 4.25 5.63 18.33
N ILE A 183 3.92 5.55 17.06
CA ILE A 183 4.72 6.20 16.02
C ILE A 183 4.66 7.71 16.22
N ARG A 184 5.79 8.38 16.12
CA ARG A 184 5.88 9.83 16.24
C ARG A 184 6.40 10.48 14.95
N GLY A 185 7.10 9.73 14.11
CA GLY A 185 7.66 10.28 12.88
C GLY A 185 8.59 9.34 12.13
N VAL A 186 9.26 9.92 11.16
CA VAL A 186 10.22 9.25 10.28
C VAL A 186 11.48 10.09 10.15
N ARG A 187 12.66 9.47 10.25
CA ARG A 187 13.94 10.10 9.92
C ARG A 187 14.40 9.67 8.54
N THR A 188 14.93 10.63 7.79
CA THR A 188 15.45 10.38 6.44
C THR A 188 16.97 10.25 6.46
N ARG A 189 17.55 9.79 5.34
CA ARG A 189 19.01 9.66 5.16
C ARG A 189 19.74 11.00 5.30
N MET A 190 19.11 12.09 4.86
CA MET A 190 19.67 13.44 5.00
C MET A 190 19.57 13.99 6.44
N GLY A 191 19.03 13.19 7.37
CA GLY A 191 18.88 13.58 8.79
C GLY A 191 17.65 14.43 9.08
N VAL A 192 16.77 14.62 8.10
CA VAL A 192 15.51 15.36 8.32
C VAL A 192 14.53 14.47 9.08
N GLU A 193 13.90 15.03 10.11
CA GLU A 193 12.82 14.37 10.85
C GLU A 193 11.47 15.01 10.50
N PHE A 194 10.54 14.16 10.12
CA PHE A 194 9.15 14.52 9.90
C PHE A 194 8.30 13.88 10.97
N SER A 195 7.47 14.67 11.67
CA SER A 195 6.52 14.14 12.64
C SER A 195 5.22 13.70 11.95
N CYS A 196 4.60 12.65 12.48
CA CYS A 196 3.32 12.17 11.99
C CYS A 196 2.58 11.34 13.04
N ARG A 197 1.28 11.16 12.79
CA ARG A 197 0.43 10.29 13.61
C ARG A 197 0.43 8.85 13.11
N LYS A 198 0.62 8.63 11.81
CA LYS A 198 0.58 7.31 11.18
C LYS A 198 1.59 7.20 10.05
N VAL A 199 2.09 5.99 9.84
CA VAL A 199 3.00 5.65 8.74
C VAL A 199 2.41 4.50 7.94
N ILE A 200 2.46 4.62 6.61
CA ILE A 200 2.10 3.56 5.66
C ILE A 200 3.39 3.11 4.96
N LEU A 201 3.78 1.86 5.17
CA LEU A 201 4.96 1.27 4.54
C LEU A 201 4.58 0.61 3.22
N THR A 202 5.15 1.11 2.13
CA THR A 202 4.99 0.55 0.77
C THR A 202 6.33 0.37 0.08
N SER A 203 7.36 0.02 0.85
CA SER A 203 8.75 -0.09 0.41
C SER A 203 9.02 -1.23 -0.59
N GLY A 204 8.04 -2.11 -0.85
CA GLY A 204 8.19 -3.24 -1.76
C GLY A 204 9.32 -4.16 -1.32
N THR A 205 10.28 -4.41 -2.21
CA THR A 205 11.44 -5.29 -1.97
C THR A 205 12.65 -4.55 -1.38
N PHE A 206 12.56 -3.25 -1.10
CA PHE A 206 13.72 -2.47 -0.64
C PHE A 206 13.99 -2.59 0.87
N LEU A 207 13.05 -3.10 1.65
CA LEU A 207 13.20 -3.26 3.09
C LEU A 207 13.79 -4.65 3.42
N GLY A 208 15.09 -4.81 3.20
CA GLY A 208 15.80 -6.06 3.50
C GLY A 208 15.35 -7.25 2.64
N GLY A 209 14.74 -7.01 1.49
CA GLY A 209 14.26 -8.06 0.61
C GLY A 209 15.39 -8.90 0.04
N VAL A 210 15.21 -10.22 0.00
CA VAL A 210 16.16 -11.16 -0.59
C VAL A 210 15.70 -11.50 -2.01
N MET A 211 16.59 -11.29 -2.98
CA MET A 211 16.35 -11.72 -4.37
C MET A 211 16.88 -13.12 -4.58
N HIS A 212 16.00 -14.07 -4.91
CA HIS A 212 16.38 -15.39 -5.36
C HIS A 212 16.54 -15.37 -6.87
N LEU A 213 17.79 -15.43 -7.35
CA LEU A 213 18.08 -15.62 -8.76
C LEU A 213 18.17 -17.13 -9.01
N SER A 214 17.26 -17.65 -9.80
CA SER A 214 17.36 -19.00 -10.30
C SER A 214 18.51 -19.06 -11.31
N LEU A 215 19.58 -19.74 -10.96
CA LEU A 215 20.64 -20.09 -11.90
C LEU A 215 20.13 -21.28 -12.71
N ILE A 216 19.70 -21.04 -13.93
CA ILE A 216 19.51 -22.10 -14.91
C ILE A 216 20.91 -22.49 -15.39
N HIS A 217 21.38 -23.65 -14.94
CA HIS A 217 22.54 -24.27 -15.55
C HIS A 217 22.13 -24.73 -16.94
N ILE A 218 22.69 -24.10 -17.95
CA ILE A 218 22.65 -24.55 -19.33
C ILE A 218 23.81 -25.52 -19.56
#